data_14de6998fddba9d03fa98cbf64fe735b
#
_entry.id   14de6998fddba9d03fa98cbf64fe735b
#
_cell.length_a   1.000
_cell.length_b   1.000
_cell.length_c   1.000
_cell.angle_alpha   90.00
_cell.angle_beta   90.00
_cell.angle_gamma   90.00
#
_symmetry.space_group_name_H-M   'P 1'
#
loop_
_entity.id
_entity.type
_entity.pdbx_description
1 polymer ?
#
loop_
_entity_poly.entity_id
_entity_poly.type
_entity_poly.pdbx_seq_one_letter_code
_entity_poly.pdbx_strand_id
1 'polypeptide(L)'
;MKCSKCKREYTEEQMTKVGKKHYCDDCYDNYYLPEVEDWNNLYNYIRDVNYLKQLPISVIVLLKKYHNEEPYNFTYFGMQKTYEFITEIESVPDNNEDNGLLRVPLLVYYYDKASEFYGNLFKLEEKEELGEQKEINISTYKDKQIKYKKKNLDFNLIWKEDEKDEDK
;
A
#
# COMPACT_ATOMS: atom_id res chain seq x y z
N MET A 1 -27.01 21.83 -11.68
CA MET A 1 -26.75 20.36 -11.50
C MET A 1 -26.04 20.14 -10.16
N LYS A 2 -26.13 18.93 -9.55
CA LYS A 2 -25.47 18.66 -8.26
C LYS A 2 -24.10 18.03 -8.46
N CYS A 3 -23.09 18.55 -7.75
CA CYS A 3 -21.77 17.95 -7.72
C CYS A 3 -21.80 16.56 -7.07
N SER A 4 -21.15 15.58 -7.70
CA SER A 4 -21.12 14.18 -7.22
C SER A 4 -20.41 14.04 -5.88
N LYS A 5 -19.47 14.93 -5.55
CA LYS A 5 -18.70 14.91 -4.30
C LYS A 5 -19.32 15.75 -3.19
N CYS A 6 -19.38 17.08 -3.34
CA CYS A 6 -19.84 17.97 -2.29
C CYS A 6 -21.37 18.13 -2.21
N LYS A 7 -22.12 17.61 -3.18
CA LYS A 7 -23.59 17.63 -3.28
C LYS A 7 -24.20 19.02 -3.46
N ARG A 8 -23.41 20.09 -3.55
CA ARG A 8 -23.85 21.46 -3.81
C ARG A 8 -24.32 21.61 -5.25
N GLU A 9 -25.22 22.57 -5.49
CA GLU A 9 -25.74 22.88 -6.83
C GLU A 9 -24.88 23.94 -7.52
N TYR A 10 -24.63 23.73 -8.80
CA TYR A 10 -23.84 24.61 -9.67
C TYR A 10 -24.50 24.72 -11.03
N THR A 11 -24.13 25.76 -11.80
CA THR A 11 -24.51 25.88 -13.22
C THR A 11 -23.73 24.84 -14.05
N GLU A 12 -24.19 24.57 -15.26
CA GLU A 12 -23.53 23.59 -16.14
C GLU A 12 -22.11 24.01 -16.50
N GLU A 13 -21.91 25.35 -16.66
CA GLU A 13 -20.61 25.93 -17.00
C GLU A 13 -19.54 25.79 -15.88
N GLN A 14 -19.97 25.59 -14.64
CA GLN A 14 -19.11 25.42 -13.46
C GLN A 14 -18.85 23.94 -13.11
N MET A 15 -19.15 23.05 -14.05
CA MET A 15 -19.08 21.63 -13.78
C MET A 15 -18.34 20.86 -14.86
N THR A 16 -17.39 20.05 -14.44
CA THR A 16 -16.67 19.14 -15.31
C THR A 16 -17.35 17.76 -15.29
N LYS A 17 -17.73 17.27 -16.49
CA LYS A 17 -18.34 15.95 -16.66
C LYS A 17 -17.28 14.86 -16.80
N VAL A 18 -17.37 13.83 -15.97
CA VAL A 18 -16.50 12.66 -16.02
C VAL A 18 -17.37 11.40 -16.08
N GLY A 19 -17.46 10.81 -17.24
CA GLY A 19 -18.36 9.67 -17.49
C GLY A 19 -19.83 10.03 -17.19
N LYS A 20 -20.40 9.42 -16.14
CA LYS A 20 -21.78 9.70 -15.69
C LYS A 20 -21.86 10.67 -14.51
N LYS A 21 -20.72 11.11 -13.99
CA LYS A 21 -20.62 11.99 -12.80
C LYS A 21 -20.29 13.44 -13.24
N HIS A 22 -20.70 14.40 -12.43
CA HIS A 22 -20.38 15.80 -12.61
C HIS A 22 -19.72 16.33 -11.34
N TYR A 23 -18.65 17.07 -11.47
CA TYR A 23 -17.88 17.65 -10.38
C TYR A 23 -17.79 19.17 -10.58
N CYS A 24 -17.94 19.96 -9.51
CA CYS A 24 -17.55 21.37 -9.58
C CYS A 24 -16.02 21.47 -9.67
N ASP A 25 -15.50 22.59 -10.15
CA ASP A 25 -14.06 22.78 -10.42
C ASP A 25 -13.22 22.48 -9.19
N ASP A 26 -13.60 22.99 -8.03
CA ASP A 26 -12.92 22.71 -6.76
C ASP A 26 -12.86 21.19 -6.41
N CYS A 27 -13.97 20.48 -6.59
CA CYS A 27 -14.00 19.03 -6.34
C CYS A 27 -13.33 18.22 -7.46
N TYR A 28 -13.27 18.74 -8.66
CA TYR A 28 -12.55 18.11 -9.75
C TYR A 28 -11.05 18.18 -9.50
N ASP A 29 -10.52 19.36 -9.16
CA ASP A 29 -9.10 19.59 -8.98
C ASP A 29 -8.57 18.98 -7.65
N ASN A 30 -9.34 19.12 -6.56
CA ASN A 30 -8.85 18.74 -5.23
C ASN A 30 -9.22 17.31 -4.78
N TYR A 31 -10.12 16.61 -5.52
CA TYR A 31 -10.50 15.23 -5.18
C TYR A 31 -10.39 14.26 -6.35
N TYR A 32 -10.95 14.64 -7.52
CA TYR A 32 -11.00 13.70 -8.63
C TYR A 32 -9.63 13.50 -9.28
N LEU A 33 -8.93 14.55 -9.61
CA LEU A 33 -7.61 14.47 -10.23
C LEU A 33 -6.59 13.77 -9.33
N PRO A 34 -6.45 14.13 -8.04
CA PRO A 34 -5.54 13.41 -7.12
C PRO A 34 -5.88 11.93 -6.97
N GLU A 35 -7.18 11.57 -6.88
CA GLU A 35 -7.59 10.17 -6.79
C GLU A 35 -7.21 9.36 -8.04
N VAL A 36 -7.33 9.98 -9.23
CA VAL A 36 -6.90 9.35 -10.50
C VAL A 36 -5.38 9.23 -10.56
N GLU A 37 -4.65 10.23 -10.10
CA GLU A 37 -3.20 10.21 -10.05
C GLU A 37 -2.69 9.12 -9.08
N ASP A 38 -3.24 9.05 -7.87
CA ASP A 38 -2.93 8.02 -6.89
C ASP A 38 -3.20 6.61 -7.43
N TRP A 39 -4.33 6.42 -8.13
CA TRP A 39 -4.62 5.16 -8.80
C TRP A 39 -3.57 4.79 -9.85
N ASN A 40 -3.20 5.76 -10.70
CA ASN A 40 -2.20 5.53 -11.74
C ASN A 40 -0.82 5.22 -11.15
N ASN A 41 -0.44 5.90 -10.07
CA ASN A 41 0.82 5.66 -9.37
C ASN A 41 0.85 4.26 -8.76
N LEU A 42 -0.19 3.85 -8.05
CA LEU A 42 -0.34 2.50 -7.50
C LEU A 42 -0.28 1.43 -8.60
N TYR A 43 -1.06 1.63 -9.70
CA TYR A 43 -1.10 0.68 -10.82
C TYR A 43 0.28 0.51 -11.45
N ASN A 44 0.94 1.62 -11.78
CA ASN A 44 2.26 1.61 -12.39
C ASN A 44 3.30 0.98 -11.46
N TYR A 45 3.31 1.35 -10.18
CA TYR A 45 4.24 0.81 -9.21
C TYR A 45 4.13 -0.74 -9.11
N ILE A 46 2.92 -1.28 -8.89
CA ILE A 46 2.72 -2.73 -8.81
C ILE A 46 3.12 -3.43 -10.12
N ARG A 47 2.77 -2.84 -11.27
CA ARG A 47 3.14 -3.36 -12.60
C ARG A 47 4.66 -3.46 -12.76
N ASP A 48 5.36 -2.37 -12.42
CA ASP A 48 6.80 -2.23 -12.68
C ASP A 48 7.63 -3.09 -11.74
N VAL A 49 7.29 -3.13 -10.45
CA VAL A 49 7.96 -3.99 -9.45
C VAL A 49 7.82 -5.48 -9.78
N ASN A 50 6.72 -5.88 -10.43
CA ASN A 50 6.50 -7.28 -10.83
C ASN A 50 6.86 -7.54 -12.30
N TYR A 51 7.49 -6.59 -12.99
CA TYR A 51 7.94 -6.72 -14.41
C TYR A 51 6.82 -7.11 -15.37
N LEU A 52 5.60 -6.62 -15.15
CA LEU A 52 4.43 -6.95 -15.95
C LEU A 52 4.19 -5.92 -17.05
N LYS A 53 3.60 -6.33 -18.18
CA LYS A 53 3.11 -5.40 -19.20
C LYS A 53 1.83 -4.69 -18.76
N GLN A 54 0.97 -5.42 -18.05
CA GLN A 54 -0.29 -4.92 -17.47
C GLN A 54 -0.63 -5.74 -16.23
N LEU A 55 -1.40 -5.13 -15.29
CA LEU A 55 -1.86 -5.87 -14.13
C LEU A 55 -2.96 -6.86 -14.50
N PRO A 56 -2.99 -8.06 -13.87
CA PRO A 56 -4.10 -8.98 -13.97
C PRO A 56 -5.43 -8.33 -13.54
N ILE A 57 -6.52 -8.70 -14.20
CA ILE A 57 -7.85 -8.16 -13.86
C ILE A 57 -8.23 -8.49 -12.40
N SER A 58 -7.86 -9.66 -11.89
CA SER A 58 -8.07 -10.07 -10.51
C SER A 58 -7.43 -9.11 -9.51
N VAL A 59 -6.20 -8.66 -9.80
CA VAL A 59 -5.48 -7.66 -8.98
C VAL A 59 -6.22 -6.32 -8.99
N ILE A 60 -6.64 -5.84 -10.17
CA ILE A 60 -7.38 -4.58 -10.30
C ILE A 60 -8.70 -4.63 -9.53
N VAL A 61 -9.43 -5.74 -9.63
CA VAL A 61 -10.70 -5.93 -8.91
C VAL A 61 -10.46 -5.92 -7.40
N LEU A 62 -9.42 -6.59 -6.93
CA LEU A 62 -9.10 -6.66 -5.49
C LEU A 62 -8.67 -5.29 -4.93
N LEU A 63 -7.84 -4.53 -5.66
CA LEU A 63 -7.46 -3.16 -5.28
C LEU A 63 -8.68 -2.24 -5.18
N LYS A 64 -9.59 -2.30 -6.17
CA LYS A 64 -10.83 -1.53 -6.14
C LYS A 64 -11.77 -1.96 -5.01
N LYS A 65 -11.80 -3.24 -4.67
CA LYS A 65 -12.54 -3.74 -3.52
C LYS A 65 -12.00 -3.13 -2.23
N TYR A 66 -10.69 -3.15 -2.00
CA TYR A 66 -10.07 -2.57 -0.81
C TYR A 66 -10.26 -1.06 -0.72
N HIS A 67 -10.39 -0.37 -1.84
CA HIS A 67 -10.68 1.06 -1.86
C HIS A 67 -12.14 1.40 -1.55
N ASN A 68 -13.10 0.64 -2.11
CA ASN A 68 -14.51 1.03 -2.12
C ASN A 68 -15.38 0.33 -1.06
N GLU A 69 -14.92 -0.76 -0.45
CA GLU A 69 -15.73 -1.60 0.41
C GLU A 69 -15.24 -1.56 1.86
N GLU A 70 -16.21 -1.50 2.78
CA GLU A 70 -15.92 -1.74 4.20
C GLU A 70 -15.56 -3.21 4.46
N PRO A 71 -14.71 -3.48 5.44
CA PRO A 71 -14.13 -2.56 6.43
C PRO A 71 -12.85 -1.84 5.96
N TYR A 72 -12.42 -2.00 4.72
CA TYR A 72 -11.09 -1.57 4.26
C TYR A 72 -11.00 -0.06 4.04
N ASN A 73 -11.76 0.49 3.07
CA ASN A 73 -11.73 1.92 2.68
C ASN A 73 -10.31 2.50 2.52
N PHE A 74 -9.37 1.70 2.00
CA PHE A 74 -7.98 2.10 1.83
C PHE A 74 -7.84 3.15 0.73
N THR A 75 -7.00 4.15 0.93
CA THR A 75 -6.65 5.09 -0.13
C THR A 75 -5.69 4.44 -1.13
N TYR A 76 -5.73 4.85 -2.39
CA TYR A 76 -4.79 4.34 -3.40
C TYR A 76 -3.34 4.67 -3.04
N PHE A 77 -3.09 5.89 -2.55
CA PHE A 77 -1.79 6.28 -2.01
C PHE A 77 -1.34 5.39 -0.84
N GLY A 78 -2.22 5.15 0.13
CA GLY A 78 -1.92 4.26 1.26
C GLY A 78 -1.62 2.82 0.83
N MET A 79 -2.36 2.29 -0.16
CA MET A 79 -2.09 0.97 -0.73
C MET A 79 -0.74 0.92 -1.46
N GLN A 80 -0.36 1.98 -2.19
CA GLN A 80 0.95 2.07 -2.83
C GLN A 80 2.06 2.04 -1.77
N LYS A 81 1.98 2.88 -0.75
CA LYS A 81 2.96 2.91 0.34
C LYS A 81 3.03 1.59 1.11
N THR A 82 1.90 0.93 1.30
CA THR A 82 1.88 -0.41 1.92
C THR A 82 2.56 -1.45 1.03
N TYR A 83 2.35 -1.39 -0.28
CA TYR A 83 3.01 -2.30 -1.22
C TYR A 83 4.53 -2.06 -1.27
N GLU A 84 4.98 -0.79 -1.28
CA GLU A 84 6.39 -0.41 -1.13
C GLU A 84 6.97 -0.98 0.17
N PHE A 85 6.27 -0.81 1.29
CA PHE A 85 6.66 -1.34 2.58
C PHE A 85 6.86 -2.87 2.57
N ILE A 86 5.92 -3.60 1.98
CA ILE A 86 5.98 -5.07 1.86
C ILE A 86 7.18 -5.50 1.00
N THR A 87 7.43 -4.80 -0.12
CA THR A 87 8.46 -5.20 -1.09
C THR A 87 9.85 -4.74 -0.70
N GLU A 88 10.00 -3.51 -0.23
CA GLU A 88 11.30 -2.87 0.00
C GLU A 88 11.78 -2.97 1.44
N ILE A 89 10.86 -2.83 2.41
CA ILE A 89 11.22 -2.81 3.83
C ILE A 89 11.14 -4.21 4.43
N GLU A 90 9.98 -4.87 4.33
CA GLU A 90 9.81 -6.24 4.84
C GLU A 90 10.44 -7.28 3.93
N SER A 91 10.69 -6.93 2.66
CA SER A 91 11.29 -7.83 1.65
C SER A 91 10.54 -9.18 1.56
N VAL A 92 9.21 -9.14 1.66
CA VAL A 92 8.38 -10.34 1.58
C VAL A 92 8.51 -10.95 0.18
N PRO A 93 8.92 -12.22 0.06
CA PRO A 93 9.06 -12.86 -1.24
C PRO A 93 7.71 -12.96 -1.94
N ASP A 94 7.73 -12.88 -3.26
CA ASP A 94 6.56 -13.16 -4.08
C ASP A 94 6.38 -14.68 -4.15
N ASN A 95 5.44 -15.18 -3.38
CA ASN A 95 5.03 -16.56 -3.51
C ASN A 95 4.11 -16.66 -4.73
N ASN A 96 4.66 -17.09 -5.88
CA ASN A 96 3.93 -17.29 -7.14
C ASN A 96 2.72 -18.25 -7.00
N GLU A 97 2.46 -18.80 -5.83
CA GLU A 97 1.34 -19.69 -5.51
C GLU A 97 0.01 -18.95 -5.27
N ASP A 98 0.04 -17.62 -5.12
CA ASP A 98 -1.15 -16.79 -4.82
C ASP A 98 -2.05 -16.51 -6.02
N ASN A 99 -2.32 -17.49 -6.89
CA ASN A 99 -3.29 -17.39 -7.99
C ASN A 99 -3.16 -16.11 -8.87
N GLY A 100 -1.94 -15.57 -9.00
CA GLY A 100 -1.67 -14.35 -9.76
C GLY A 100 -2.18 -13.07 -9.11
N LEU A 101 -2.47 -13.08 -7.82
CA LEU A 101 -2.86 -11.88 -7.05
C LEU A 101 -1.67 -11.04 -6.58
N LEU A 102 -0.45 -11.51 -6.82
CA LEU A 102 0.79 -10.90 -6.36
C LEU A 102 0.79 -10.76 -4.82
N ARG A 103 1.37 -9.67 -4.29
CA ARG A 103 1.34 -9.38 -2.84
C ARG A 103 0.12 -8.57 -2.38
N VAL A 104 -0.86 -8.35 -3.29
CA VAL A 104 -2.03 -7.50 -2.99
C VAL A 104 -2.89 -8.00 -1.82
N PRO A 105 -3.11 -9.31 -1.61
CA PRO A 105 -3.80 -9.79 -0.40
C PRO A 105 -3.12 -9.40 0.91
N LEU A 106 -1.80 -9.17 0.90
CA LEU A 106 -1.04 -8.79 2.10
C LEU A 106 -1.30 -7.34 2.53
N LEU A 107 -1.84 -6.48 1.66
CA LEU A 107 -2.18 -5.10 2.00
C LEU A 107 -3.02 -5.02 3.27
N VAL A 108 -3.97 -5.93 3.45
CA VAL A 108 -4.87 -5.94 4.63
C VAL A 108 -4.10 -6.12 5.94
N TYR A 109 -3.02 -6.89 5.92
CA TYR A 109 -2.23 -7.19 7.12
C TYR A 109 -1.16 -6.13 7.42
N TYR A 110 -0.72 -5.42 6.39
CA TYR A 110 0.40 -4.48 6.50
C TYR A 110 -0.01 -3.02 6.45
N TYR A 111 -1.28 -2.69 6.14
CA TYR A 111 -1.72 -1.31 5.92
C TYR A 111 -1.46 -0.41 7.13
N ASP A 112 -1.87 -0.83 8.31
CA ASP A 112 -1.68 -0.06 9.54
C ASP A 112 -0.19 0.06 9.90
N LYS A 113 0.58 -1.03 9.74
CA LYS A 113 2.01 -1.05 10.02
C LYS A 113 2.79 -0.13 9.08
N ALA A 114 2.45 -0.13 7.80
CA ALA A 114 3.04 0.77 6.81
C ALA A 114 2.67 2.23 7.10
N SER A 115 1.40 2.49 7.45
CA SER A 115 0.93 3.82 7.81
C SER A 115 1.67 4.38 9.03
N GLU A 116 1.89 3.58 10.06
CA GLU A 116 2.69 3.98 11.23
C GLU A 116 4.15 4.26 10.85
N PHE A 117 4.75 3.39 10.04
CA PHE A 117 6.15 3.53 9.59
C PHE A 117 6.35 4.83 8.80
N TYR A 118 5.57 5.08 7.76
CA TYR A 118 5.69 6.29 6.95
C TYR A 118 5.25 7.54 7.70
N GLY A 119 4.21 7.45 8.54
CA GLY A 119 3.79 8.57 9.40
C GLY A 119 4.88 9.01 10.37
N ASN A 120 5.70 8.08 10.86
CA ASN A 120 6.86 8.42 11.68
C ASN A 120 8.00 9.05 10.84
N LEU A 121 8.24 8.57 9.63
CA LEU A 121 9.23 9.18 8.71
C LEU A 121 8.87 10.64 8.39
N PHE A 122 7.62 10.93 8.01
CA PHE A 122 7.18 12.30 7.74
C PHE A 122 7.36 13.23 8.93
N LYS A 123 7.04 12.77 10.15
CA LYS A 123 7.28 13.56 11.37
C LYS A 123 8.76 13.84 11.64
N LEU A 124 9.65 12.97 11.15
CA LEU A 124 11.10 13.15 11.29
C LEU A 124 11.61 14.18 10.28
N GLU A 125 11.16 14.07 9.03
CA GLU A 125 11.48 15.03 7.96
C GLU A 125 11.02 16.46 8.34
N GLU A 126 9.78 16.62 8.84
CA GLU A 126 9.31 17.92 9.33
C GLU A 126 10.19 18.49 10.46
N LYS A 127 10.71 17.65 11.36
CA LYS A 127 11.57 18.11 12.44
C LYS A 127 12.96 18.52 11.96
N GLU A 128 13.49 17.82 10.96
CA GLU A 128 14.77 18.17 10.33
C GLU A 128 14.66 19.50 9.58
N GLU A 129 13.55 19.74 8.86
CA GLU A 129 13.29 21.02 8.17
C GLU A 129 13.15 22.19 9.16
N LEU A 130 12.59 21.94 10.34
CA LEU A 130 12.47 22.94 11.42
C LEU A 130 13.77 23.16 12.21
N GLY A 131 14.87 22.48 11.86
CA GLY A 131 16.19 22.65 12.48
C GLY A 131 16.31 22.05 13.89
N GLU A 132 15.37 21.21 14.30
CA GLU A 132 15.47 20.44 15.55
C GLU A 132 16.34 19.20 15.33
N GLN A 133 17.66 19.37 15.43
CA GLN A 133 18.61 18.25 15.43
C GLN A 133 18.46 17.45 16.72
N LYS A 134 17.60 16.45 16.71
CA LYS A 134 17.70 15.31 17.65
C LYS A 134 18.28 14.13 16.88
N GLU A 135 19.41 13.60 17.37
CA GLU A 135 19.98 12.36 16.86
C GLU A 135 18.93 11.26 16.87
N ILE A 136 18.47 10.88 15.69
CA ILE A 136 17.50 9.81 15.53
C ILE A 136 18.28 8.50 15.53
N ASN A 137 18.08 7.72 16.57
CA ASN A 137 18.70 6.41 16.70
C ASN A 137 18.03 5.42 15.77
N ILE A 138 18.34 5.51 14.45
CA ILE A 138 17.89 4.59 13.39
C ILE A 138 18.28 3.13 13.70
N SER A 139 19.25 2.94 14.61
CA SER A 139 19.71 1.63 15.06
C SER A 139 18.60 0.78 15.68
N THR A 140 17.63 1.40 16.35
CA THR A 140 16.53 0.66 17.01
C THR A 140 15.57 -0.04 16.04
N TYR A 141 15.35 0.53 14.85
CA TYR A 141 14.47 -0.11 13.85
C TYR A 141 15.18 -1.25 13.12
N LYS A 142 16.45 -1.06 12.75
CA LYS A 142 17.25 -2.13 12.12
C LYS A 142 17.50 -3.29 13.10
N ASP A 143 17.76 -3.01 14.36
CA ASP A 143 17.99 -4.04 15.38
C ASP A 143 16.72 -4.83 15.72
N LYS A 144 15.54 -4.20 15.71
CA LYS A 144 14.27 -4.91 15.88
C LYS A 144 13.97 -5.82 14.69
N GLN A 145 14.21 -5.38 13.46
CA GLN A 145 14.01 -6.20 12.27
C GLN A 145 15.00 -7.38 12.19
N ILE A 146 16.26 -7.16 12.56
CA ILE A 146 17.29 -8.21 12.60
C ILE A 146 16.94 -9.28 13.65
N LYS A 147 16.40 -8.90 14.81
CA LYS A 147 15.94 -9.84 15.83
C LYS A 147 14.73 -10.66 15.39
N TYR A 148 13.79 -10.05 14.65
CA TYR A 148 12.65 -10.80 14.09
C TYR A 148 13.07 -11.76 12.97
N LYS A 149 13.99 -11.36 12.07
CA LYS A 149 14.54 -12.26 11.04
C LYS A 149 15.30 -13.45 11.62
N LYS A 150 16.03 -13.27 12.73
CA LYS A 150 16.73 -14.40 13.39
C LYS A 150 15.80 -15.38 14.09
N LYS A 151 14.61 -14.97 14.52
CA LYS A 151 13.65 -15.87 15.20
C LYS A 151 12.80 -16.70 14.26
N ASN A 152 12.61 -16.25 13.00
CA ASN A 152 11.73 -16.92 12.03
C ASN A 152 12.46 -17.76 10.98
N LEU A 153 13.78 -17.96 11.07
CA LEU A 153 14.56 -18.63 10.02
C LEU A 153 15.49 -19.72 10.54
N ASP A 154 15.02 -20.49 11.51
CA ASP A 154 15.65 -21.80 11.77
C ASP A 154 14.77 -22.93 11.19
N PHE A 155 14.47 -22.81 9.88
CA PHE A 155 13.83 -23.86 9.10
C PHE A 155 14.66 -25.16 9.06
N ASN A 156 15.95 -25.09 9.33
CA ASN A 156 16.82 -26.28 9.39
C ASN A 156 16.61 -27.14 10.65
N LEU A 157 15.91 -26.65 11.67
CA LEU A 157 15.56 -27.45 12.84
C LEU A 157 14.29 -28.28 12.63
N ILE A 158 13.36 -27.82 11.80
CA ILE A 158 12.10 -28.52 11.51
C ILE A 158 12.34 -29.77 10.66
N TRP A 159 13.31 -29.74 9.72
CA TRP A 159 13.63 -30.86 8.84
C TRP A 159 14.49 -31.98 9.50
N LYS A 160 15.01 -31.74 10.70
CA LYS A 160 15.82 -32.75 11.42
C LYS A 160 15.03 -33.67 12.37
N GLU A 161 13.77 -33.33 12.66
CA GLU A 161 12.91 -34.15 13.51
C GLU A 161 12.18 -35.27 12.76
N ASP A 162 11.98 -35.15 11.43
CA ASP A 162 11.25 -36.14 10.63
C ASP A 162 12.13 -37.32 10.17
N GLU A 163 13.47 -37.29 10.35
CA GLU A 163 14.36 -38.40 9.96
C GLU A 163 14.61 -39.45 11.07
N LYS A 164 13.95 -39.34 12.22
CA LYS A 164 14.22 -40.25 13.35
C LYS A 164 13.20 -41.36 13.61
N ASP A 165 12.10 -41.43 12.87
CA ASP A 165 11.01 -42.38 13.11
C ASP A 165 10.89 -43.51 12.07
N GLU A 166 11.87 -43.72 11.17
CA GLU A 166 11.82 -44.83 10.20
C GLU A 166 12.77 -46.04 10.51
N ASP A 167 13.26 -46.18 11.74
CA ASP A 167 13.99 -47.39 12.10
C ASP A 167 13.50 -47.93 13.47
N LYS A 168 12.35 -48.61 13.45
CA LYS A 168 11.99 -49.70 14.39
C LYS A 168 10.89 -50.59 13.86
#